data_cac2b04b3fd3faf17d94488907d89bad
#
_entry.id   cac2b04b3fd3faf17d94488907d89bad
#
_cell.length_a   1.000
_cell.length_b   1.000
_cell.length_c   1.000
_cell.angle_alpha   90.00
_cell.angle_beta   90.00
_cell.angle_gamma   90.00
#
_symmetry.space_group_name_H-M   'P 1'
#
loop_
_entity.id
_entity.type
_entity.pdbx_description
1 polymer ?
#
loop_
_entity_poly.entity_id
_entity_poly.type
_entity_poly.pdbx_seq_one_letter_code
_entity_poly.pdbx_strand_id
1 'polypeptide(L)'
;MDCLFCKIVAGEIPARKLYEDDQVLAFHDIGPQAPVHFLVIPKKHISTLNDLGADDTALAGHILVTAQRLAREQGCDDGFRVVMNCNELGGQTVYHIHMHVLGQRQMTWPPG
;
A
#
# COMPACT_ATOMS: atom_id res chain seq x y z
N MET A 1 16.46 -11.61 -5.30
CA MET A 1 16.21 -10.22 -4.88
C MET A 1 15.80 -10.18 -3.43
N ASP A 2 16.42 -9.31 -2.68
CA ASP A 2 16.25 -9.26 -1.23
C ASP A 2 15.17 -8.25 -0.84
N CYS A 3 13.97 -8.45 -1.37
CA CYS A 3 12.85 -7.56 -1.12
C CYS A 3 11.81 -8.27 -0.25
N LEU A 4 11.53 -7.69 0.91
CA LEU A 4 10.53 -8.20 1.85
C LEU A 4 9.17 -8.41 1.16
N PHE A 5 8.72 -7.42 0.39
CA PHE A 5 7.40 -7.50 -0.24
C PHE A 5 7.39 -8.47 -1.43
N CYS A 6 8.49 -8.59 -2.16
CA CYS A 6 8.59 -9.63 -3.18
C CYS A 6 8.48 -11.03 -2.55
N LYS A 7 9.04 -11.21 -1.37
CA LYS A 7 8.93 -12.49 -0.64
C LYS A 7 7.50 -12.76 -0.17
N ILE A 8 6.78 -11.72 0.24
CA ILE A 8 5.36 -11.85 0.60
C ILE A 8 4.55 -12.23 -0.63
N VAL A 9 4.79 -11.58 -1.77
CA VAL A 9 4.11 -11.88 -3.03
C VAL A 9 4.36 -13.33 -3.44
N ALA A 10 5.59 -13.83 -3.26
CA ALA A 10 5.96 -15.20 -3.59
C ALA A 10 5.47 -16.24 -2.58
N GLY A 11 4.88 -15.80 -1.46
CA GLY A 11 4.43 -16.72 -0.42
C GLY A 11 5.51 -17.24 0.50
N GLU A 12 6.72 -16.69 0.43
CA GLU A 12 7.85 -17.12 1.27
C GLU A 12 7.77 -16.57 2.69
N ILE A 13 7.10 -15.41 2.85
CA ILE A 13 6.86 -14.78 4.15
C ILE A 13 5.36 -14.63 4.30
N PRO A 14 4.77 -15.08 5.42
CA PRO A 14 3.32 -14.95 5.62
C PRO A 14 2.90 -13.51 5.83
N ALA A 15 1.67 -13.19 5.42
CA ALA A 15 1.05 -11.91 5.66
C ALA A 15 -0.46 -12.14 5.83
N ARG A 16 -1.12 -11.23 6.58
CA ARG A 16 -2.57 -11.27 6.72
C ARG A 16 -3.18 -10.61 5.49
N LYS A 17 -3.41 -11.41 4.45
CA LYS A 17 -3.91 -10.92 3.17
C LYS A 17 -5.34 -10.44 3.28
N LEU A 18 -5.63 -9.32 2.62
CA LEU A 18 -6.94 -8.72 2.52
C LEU A 18 -7.54 -8.93 1.13
N TYR A 19 -6.71 -8.90 0.11
CA TYR A 19 -7.12 -9.03 -1.28
C TYR A 19 -5.91 -9.36 -2.16
N GLU A 20 -6.15 -10.09 -3.23
CA GLU A 20 -5.09 -10.42 -4.19
C GLU A 20 -5.70 -10.63 -5.57
N ASP A 21 -5.04 -10.08 -6.59
CA ASP A 21 -5.33 -10.39 -7.99
C ASP A 21 -4.02 -10.56 -8.77
N ASP A 22 -4.08 -10.58 -10.10
CA ASP A 22 -2.89 -10.79 -10.93
C ASP A 22 -1.85 -9.69 -10.79
N GLN A 23 -2.25 -8.50 -10.37
CA GLN A 23 -1.40 -7.32 -10.40
C GLN A 23 -1.05 -6.78 -9.02
N VAL A 24 -1.93 -6.96 -8.04
CA VAL A 24 -1.75 -6.35 -6.71
C VAL A 24 -2.02 -7.35 -5.59
N LEU A 25 -1.45 -7.03 -4.43
CA LEU A 25 -1.69 -7.74 -3.19
C LEU A 25 -1.94 -6.69 -2.10
N ALA A 26 -2.96 -6.91 -1.28
CA ALA A 26 -3.23 -6.06 -0.13
C ALA A 26 -3.17 -6.90 1.14
N PHE A 27 -2.55 -6.35 2.18
CA PHE A 27 -2.41 -7.04 3.47
C PHE A 27 -2.33 -6.04 4.62
N HIS A 28 -2.68 -6.50 5.80
CA HIS A 28 -2.67 -5.66 7.00
C HIS A 28 -1.25 -5.31 7.40
N ASP A 29 -1.03 -4.06 7.81
CA ASP A 29 0.25 -3.62 8.37
C ASP A 29 0.46 -4.27 9.73
N ILE A 30 1.67 -4.80 9.98
CA ILE A 30 1.98 -5.47 11.25
C ILE A 30 2.24 -4.47 12.39
N GLY A 31 2.49 -3.20 12.05
CA GLY A 31 2.65 -2.12 13.03
C GLY A 31 1.61 -1.04 12.81
N PRO A 32 0.30 -1.34 12.96
CA PRO A 32 -0.75 -0.41 12.55
C PRO A 32 -0.69 0.92 13.30
N GLN A 33 -0.88 2.00 12.55
CA GLN A 33 -0.91 3.36 13.07
C GLN A 33 -2.33 3.93 13.13
N ALA A 34 -3.32 3.08 12.85
CA ALA A 34 -4.74 3.41 12.92
C ALA A 34 -5.52 2.10 13.12
N PRO A 35 -6.78 2.16 13.60
CA PRO A 35 -7.62 0.95 13.75
C PRO A 35 -7.75 0.15 12.45
N VAL A 36 -7.80 0.83 11.30
CA VAL A 36 -7.65 0.22 9.99
C VAL A 36 -6.35 0.73 9.39
N HIS A 37 -5.42 -0.17 9.10
CA HIS A 37 -4.16 0.17 8.44
C HIS A 37 -3.72 -1.02 7.61
N PHE A 38 -3.82 -0.89 6.29
CA PHE A 38 -3.37 -1.92 5.37
C PHE A 38 -2.55 -1.31 4.23
N LEU A 39 -1.85 -2.17 3.50
CA LEU A 39 -1.00 -1.79 2.39
C LEU A 39 -1.55 -2.40 1.11
N VAL A 40 -1.43 -1.66 0.00
CA VAL A 40 -1.66 -2.19 -1.34
C VAL A 40 -0.37 -2.08 -2.10
N ILE A 41 0.13 -3.21 -2.59
CA ILE A 41 1.39 -3.27 -3.31
C ILE A 41 1.18 -3.87 -4.70
N PRO A 42 1.99 -3.45 -5.69
CA PRO A 42 2.02 -4.17 -6.96
C PRO A 42 2.82 -5.47 -6.80
N LYS A 43 2.45 -6.50 -7.56
CA LYS A 43 3.25 -7.73 -7.62
C LYS A 43 4.55 -7.50 -8.37
N LYS A 44 4.53 -6.61 -9.38
CA LYS A 44 5.72 -6.14 -10.07
C LYS A 44 6.57 -5.35 -9.08
N HIS A 45 7.86 -5.65 -9.01
CA HIS A 45 8.77 -4.90 -8.15
C HIS A 45 9.07 -3.53 -8.76
N ILE A 46 8.67 -2.48 -8.06
CA ILE A 46 8.98 -1.08 -8.40
C ILE A 46 9.50 -0.47 -7.11
N SER A 47 10.75 0.00 -7.11
CA SER A 47 11.41 0.41 -5.87
C SER A 47 10.81 1.67 -5.26
N THR A 48 10.63 2.72 -6.07
CA THR A 48 10.13 4.02 -5.59
C THR A 48 9.14 4.62 -6.57
N LEU A 49 8.41 5.65 -6.11
CA LEU A 49 7.54 6.43 -7.00
C LEU A 49 8.30 7.01 -8.20
N ASN A 50 9.58 7.37 -7.99
CA ASN A 50 10.39 7.93 -9.08
C ASN A 50 10.68 6.91 -10.17
N ASP A 51 10.47 5.62 -9.91
CA ASP A 51 10.71 4.55 -10.88
C ASP A 51 9.44 4.18 -11.66
N LEU A 52 8.31 4.81 -11.38
CA LEU A 52 7.10 4.62 -12.16
C LEU A 52 7.29 5.21 -13.55
N GLY A 53 7.02 4.42 -14.58
CA GLY A 53 7.05 4.86 -15.96
C GLY A 53 5.65 5.03 -16.53
N ALA A 54 5.58 5.51 -17.78
CA ALA A 54 4.31 5.67 -18.48
C ALA A 54 3.59 4.32 -18.65
N ASP A 55 4.33 3.22 -18.74
CA ASP A 55 3.77 1.88 -18.85
C ASP A 55 3.10 1.41 -17.54
N ASP A 56 3.36 2.09 -16.44
CA ASP A 56 2.81 1.73 -15.14
C ASP A 56 1.55 2.53 -14.77
N THR A 57 1.06 3.36 -15.68
CA THR A 57 -0.10 4.23 -15.37
C THR A 57 -1.34 3.44 -14.99
N ALA A 58 -1.65 2.39 -15.74
CA ALA A 58 -2.80 1.54 -15.45
C ALA A 58 -2.64 0.82 -14.11
N LEU A 59 -1.43 0.33 -13.83
CA LEU A 59 -1.13 -0.34 -12.55
C LEU A 59 -1.27 0.63 -11.38
N ALA A 60 -0.74 1.85 -11.51
CA ALA A 60 -0.84 2.85 -10.46
C ALA A 60 -2.31 3.21 -10.17
N GLY A 61 -3.11 3.36 -11.21
CA GLY A 61 -4.54 3.58 -11.06
C GLY A 61 -5.23 2.41 -10.40
N HIS A 62 -4.85 1.19 -10.75
CA HIS A 62 -5.41 -0.02 -10.16
C HIS A 62 -5.09 -0.11 -8.66
N ILE A 63 -3.88 0.26 -8.26
CA ILE A 63 -3.50 0.32 -6.84
C ILE A 63 -4.42 1.28 -6.09
N LEU A 64 -4.63 2.47 -6.63
CA LEU A 64 -5.45 3.50 -5.97
C LEU A 64 -6.92 3.08 -5.88
N VAL A 65 -7.48 2.57 -6.98
CA VAL A 65 -8.88 2.12 -7.00
C VAL A 65 -9.09 0.92 -6.07
N THR A 66 -8.13 0.00 -6.03
CA THR A 66 -8.17 -1.13 -5.11
C THR A 66 -8.15 -0.65 -3.66
N ALA A 67 -7.26 0.30 -3.34
CA ALA A 67 -7.18 0.89 -2.01
C ALA A 67 -8.51 1.52 -1.59
N GLN A 68 -9.14 2.27 -2.47
CA GLN A 68 -10.43 2.92 -2.22
C GLN A 68 -11.52 1.88 -1.93
N ARG A 69 -11.62 0.85 -2.78
CA ARG A 69 -12.64 -0.18 -2.62
C ARG A 69 -12.46 -0.95 -1.31
N LEU A 70 -11.22 -1.33 -0.99
CA LEU A 70 -10.94 -2.06 0.25
C LEU A 70 -11.17 -1.19 1.49
N ALA A 71 -10.85 0.10 1.42
CA ALA A 71 -11.13 1.01 2.52
C ALA A 71 -12.62 1.04 2.87
N ARG A 72 -13.47 1.09 1.86
CA ARG A 72 -14.92 1.04 2.06
C ARG A 72 -15.35 -0.29 2.67
N GLU A 73 -14.82 -1.40 2.16
CA GLU A 73 -15.13 -2.73 2.69
C GLU A 73 -14.69 -2.90 4.13
N GLN A 74 -13.65 -2.18 4.54
CA GLN A 74 -13.14 -2.20 5.91
C GLN A 74 -13.84 -1.18 6.83
N GLY A 75 -14.90 -0.55 6.36
CA GLY A 75 -15.69 0.36 7.18
C GLY A 75 -15.16 1.78 7.24
N CYS A 76 -14.41 2.21 6.24
CA CYS A 76 -13.83 3.55 6.21
C CYS A 76 -14.61 4.51 5.29
N ASP A 77 -15.90 4.28 5.10
CA ASP A 77 -16.74 5.11 4.23
C ASP A 77 -16.72 6.58 4.62
N ASP A 78 -16.59 6.85 5.92
CA ASP A 78 -16.62 8.23 6.45
C ASP A 78 -15.33 9.00 6.15
N GLY A 79 -14.31 8.33 5.69
CA GLY A 79 -13.05 8.95 5.31
C GLY A 79 -11.85 8.11 5.69
N PHE A 80 -10.79 8.31 4.96
CA PHE A 80 -9.52 7.62 5.18
C PHE A 80 -8.40 8.42 4.53
N ARG A 81 -7.18 8.05 4.84
CA ARG A 81 -6.00 8.68 4.24
C ARG A 81 -5.19 7.63 3.51
N VAL A 82 -4.72 7.97 2.31
CA VAL A 82 -3.74 7.15 1.59
C VAL A 82 -2.40 7.87 1.58
N VAL A 83 -1.33 7.10 1.75
CA VAL A 83 0.03 7.64 1.79
C VAL A 83 0.93 6.70 1.00
N MET A 84 1.74 7.25 0.10
CA MET A 84 2.81 6.52 -0.56
C MET A 84 4.09 7.33 -0.43
N ASN A 85 5.04 6.81 0.31
CA ASN A 85 6.29 7.51 0.60
C ASN A 85 7.30 7.25 -0.52
N CYS A 86 8.15 8.23 -0.81
CA CYS A 86 9.19 8.11 -1.82
C CYS A 86 10.53 8.52 -1.22
N ASN A 87 11.46 7.59 -1.15
CA ASN A 87 12.83 7.78 -0.69
C ASN A 87 12.93 8.24 0.77
N GLU A 88 14.14 8.55 1.21
CA GLU A 88 14.44 8.80 2.62
C GLU A 88 13.68 9.98 3.20
N LEU A 89 13.66 11.11 2.51
CA LEU A 89 12.95 12.29 3.01
C LEU A 89 11.43 12.08 3.06
N GLY A 90 10.91 11.18 2.24
CA GLY A 90 9.50 10.79 2.30
C GLY A 90 9.19 9.76 3.37
N GLY A 91 10.22 9.21 4.02
CA GLY A 91 10.03 8.19 5.05
C GLY A 91 9.87 6.77 4.53
N GLN A 92 10.33 6.49 3.30
CA GLN A 92 10.24 5.16 2.75
C GLN A 92 11.25 4.24 3.43
N THR A 93 10.78 3.10 3.93
CA THR A 93 11.63 2.10 4.60
C THR A 93 11.76 0.81 3.83
N VAL A 94 10.72 0.41 3.10
CA VAL A 94 10.76 -0.77 2.22
C VAL A 94 10.76 -0.29 0.78
N TYR A 95 11.77 -0.72 0.00
CA TYR A 95 11.95 -0.25 -1.39
C TYR A 95 11.26 -1.17 -2.38
N HIS A 96 9.96 -1.19 -2.24
CA HIS A 96 8.94 -1.76 -3.10
C HIS A 96 7.71 -0.91 -2.85
N ILE A 97 7.24 -0.19 -3.84
CA ILE A 97 6.18 0.80 -3.61
C ILE A 97 4.97 0.17 -2.93
N HIS A 98 4.39 0.92 -2.01
CA HIS A 98 3.21 0.46 -1.28
C HIS A 98 2.39 1.66 -0.85
N MET A 99 1.08 1.52 -1.03
CA MET A 99 0.14 2.54 -0.61
C MET A 99 -0.42 2.16 0.75
N HIS A 100 -0.13 2.98 1.76
CA HIS A 100 -0.77 2.85 3.07
C HIS A 100 -2.19 3.37 2.98
N VAL A 101 -3.11 2.65 3.60
CA VAL A 101 -4.49 3.10 3.80
C VAL A 101 -4.76 3.09 5.29
N LEU A 102 -5.10 4.26 5.85
CA LEU A 102 -5.33 4.43 7.28
C LEU A 102 -6.72 5.02 7.49
N GLY A 103 -7.48 4.40 8.38
CA GLY A 103 -8.85 4.83 8.64
C GLY A 103 -9.31 4.56 10.06
N GLN A 104 -10.51 5.02 10.34
CA GLN A 104 -11.19 4.89 11.62
C GLN A 104 -10.51 5.64 12.77
N ARG A 105 -9.76 6.70 12.44
CA ARG A 105 -9.37 7.72 13.40
C ARG A 105 -9.32 9.06 12.69
N GLN A 106 -9.47 10.14 13.44
CA GLN A 106 -9.39 11.49 12.88
C GLN A 106 -7.95 11.79 12.45
N MET A 107 -7.76 12.08 11.18
CA MET A 107 -6.49 12.57 10.66
C MET A 107 -6.43 14.09 10.80
N THR A 108 -5.23 14.61 10.92
CA THR A 108 -5.01 16.04 11.10
C THR A 108 -4.11 16.58 9.98
N TRP A 109 -3.96 17.89 9.96
CA TRP A 109 -3.11 18.57 9.00
C TRP A 109 -2.12 19.47 9.75
N PRO A 110 -0.80 19.47 9.38
CA PRO A 110 -0.17 18.76 8.25
C PRO A 110 -0.08 17.26 8.45
N PRO A 111 0.11 16.49 7.36
CA PRO A 111 0.03 15.03 7.40
C PRO A 111 1.25 14.32 7.98
N GLY A 112 2.26 15.02 8.34
CA GLY A 112 3.47 14.41 8.87
C GLY A 112 4.16 15.23 9.93
#